data_c2057872897c23aaf8b250361b5be4a4
#
_entry.id   c2057872897c23aaf8b250361b5be4a4
#
_cell.length_a   1.000
_cell.length_b   1.000
_cell.length_c   1.000
_cell.angle_alpha   90.00
_cell.angle_beta   90.00
_cell.angle_gamma   90.00
#
_symmetry.space_group_name_H-M   'P 1'
#
loop_
_entity.id
_entity.type
_entity.pdbx_description
1 polymer ?
#
loop_
_entity_poly.entity_id
_entity_poly.type
_entity_poly.pdbx_seq_one_letter_code
_entity_poly.pdbx_strand_id
1 'polypeptide(L)'
;MKDFQRIRGLLFYLSVFLFFAGLPLILSSALGYKFNARTLKFTKTGLIFVKTQPDGAKIYLDGKLIPENSPASIQDLVPGVYKIVLELARHYPWKGEVDVEAGKASRLDKIILFPLRPNLQQLNREKFSTFRIDTERKVIYYLDQVNKTVYRSNFDASNFEDIASLPQNFTPINGWEVSADRRKLFIFNDHQISVVFFDNQGDYGYPDFPVYLDYPQEDVINVFWYSDNYHLIVLTDKHIQVTESRPQAKPINLVELNKEGADVFYDAKEDVLYFSGSQRSSNGSFYNNLYRLDLSTNFLSLERLMKKETDE
;
A
#
# COMPACT_ATOMS: atom_id res chain seq x y z
N MET A 1 7.71 68.50 54.30
CA MET A 1 8.89 67.76 53.76
C MET A 1 9.05 66.34 54.36
N LYS A 2 8.71 66.07 55.63
CA LYS A 2 8.82 64.72 56.22
C LYS A 2 7.89 63.65 55.62
N ASP A 3 6.70 64.04 55.15
CA ASP A 3 5.73 63.09 54.57
C ASP A 3 6.13 62.65 53.17
N PHE A 4 6.78 63.47 52.40
CA PHE A 4 7.28 63.15 51.04
C PHE A 4 8.43 62.10 51.10
N GLN A 5 9.27 62.17 52.16
CA GLN A 5 10.32 61.19 52.37
C GLN A 5 9.75 59.82 52.78
N ARG A 6 8.70 59.81 53.56
CA ARG A 6 8.01 58.57 54.00
C ARG A 6 7.31 57.87 52.82
N ILE A 7 6.63 58.65 51.97
CA ILE A 7 5.99 58.14 50.76
C ILE A 7 7.03 57.55 49.78
N ARG A 8 8.15 58.19 49.60
CA ARG A 8 9.25 57.71 48.77
C ARG A 8 9.85 56.42 49.28
N GLY A 9 10.03 56.29 50.60
CA GLY A 9 10.47 55.06 51.23
C GLY A 9 9.46 53.92 51.07
N LEU A 10 8.18 54.19 51.28
CA LEU A 10 7.10 53.21 51.09
C LEU A 10 7.04 52.68 49.64
N LEU A 11 7.11 53.60 48.69
CA LEU A 11 7.12 53.25 47.25
C LEU A 11 8.33 52.39 46.85
N PHE A 12 9.50 52.72 47.44
CA PHE A 12 10.72 51.96 47.23
C PHE A 12 10.57 50.50 47.78
N TYR A 13 10.14 50.34 49.01
CA TYR A 13 9.92 49.00 49.59
C TYR A 13 8.81 48.23 48.87
N LEU A 14 7.75 48.93 48.46
CA LEU A 14 6.68 48.29 47.64
C LEU A 14 7.22 47.83 46.30
N SER A 15 8.05 48.62 45.61
CA SER A 15 8.64 48.20 44.33
C SER A 15 9.59 47.02 44.48
N VAL A 16 10.41 47.00 45.56
CA VAL A 16 11.29 45.88 45.87
C VAL A 16 10.47 44.63 46.19
N PHE A 17 9.40 44.75 46.96
CA PHE A 17 8.50 43.63 47.27
C PHE A 17 7.84 43.08 45.98
N LEU A 18 7.29 43.93 45.12
CA LEU A 18 6.68 43.56 43.86
C LEU A 18 7.69 42.89 42.92
N PHE A 19 8.92 43.36 42.90
CA PHE A 19 9.99 42.77 42.11
C PHE A 19 10.27 41.32 42.57
N PHE A 20 10.53 41.13 43.86
CA PHE A 20 10.83 39.80 44.41
C PHE A 20 9.61 38.83 44.41
N ALA A 21 8.40 39.36 44.53
CA ALA A 21 7.19 38.58 44.39
C ALA A 21 6.87 38.17 42.94
N GLY A 22 7.18 39.07 41.98
CA GLY A 22 6.97 38.81 40.58
C GLY A 22 8.05 37.95 39.90
N LEU A 23 9.30 38.05 40.38
CA LEU A 23 10.46 37.39 39.82
C LEU A 23 10.27 35.84 39.69
N PRO A 24 9.79 35.11 40.69
CA PRO A 24 9.56 33.67 40.58
C PRO A 24 8.50 33.31 39.52
N LEU A 25 7.45 34.13 39.37
CA LEU A 25 6.40 33.94 38.38
C LEU A 25 6.94 34.13 36.95
N ILE A 26 7.74 35.17 36.75
CA ILE A 26 8.38 35.45 35.46
C ILE A 26 9.37 34.33 35.10
N LEU A 27 10.23 33.94 36.05
CA LEU A 27 11.19 32.85 35.86
C LEU A 27 10.50 31.50 35.61
N SER A 28 9.43 31.18 36.32
CA SER A 28 8.69 29.95 36.08
C SER A 28 8.07 29.93 34.67
N SER A 29 7.51 31.05 34.22
CA SER A 29 6.98 31.18 32.88
C SER A 29 8.08 31.08 31.79
N ALA A 30 9.23 31.72 32.01
CA ALA A 30 10.37 31.63 31.08
C ALA A 30 10.97 30.22 31.01
N LEU A 31 10.87 29.40 32.07
CA LEU A 31 11.29 28.01 32.11
C LEU A 31 10.22 27.04 31.57
N GLY A 32 9.11 27.54 31.05
CA GLY A 32 8.02 26.73 30.50
C GLY A 32 7.12 26.08 31.55
N TYR A 33 7.00 26.67 32.76
CA TYR A 33 6.06 26.23 33.74
C TYR A 33 4.80 27.10 33.73
N LYS A 34 3.65 26.45 33.76
CA LYS A 34 2.34 27.12 33.93
C LYS A 34 1.66 26.64 35.17
N PHE A 35 0.93 27.55 35.83
CA PHE A 35 0.09 27.19 36.97
C PHE A 35 -1.14 26.42 36.46
N ASN A 36 -1.26 25.18 36.90
CA ASN A 36 -2.42 24.35 36.60
C ASN A 36 -3.49 24.58 37.67
N ALA A 37 -4.56 25.29 37.33
CA ALA A 37 -5.64 25.61 38.27
C ALA A 37 -6.42 24.36 38.75
N ARG A 38 -6.37 23.25 38.06
CA ARG A 38 -7.03 21.99 38.47
C ARG A 38 -6.24 21.26 39.52
N THR A 39 -4.92 21.28 39.48
CA THR A 39 -4.04 20.56 40.38
C THR A 39 -3.38 21.49 41.41
N LEU A 40 -3.58 22.81 41.27
CA LEU A 40 -2.95 23.87 42.08
C LEU A 40 -1.41 23.77 42.15
N LYS A 41 -0.78 23.27 41.07
CA LYS A 41 0.67 23.07 40.97
C LYS A 41 1.23 23.75 39.74
N PHE A 42 2.50 24.17 39.79
CA PHE A 42 3.26 24.55 38.62
C PHE A 42 3.66 23.26 37.86
N THR A 43 3.24 23.19 36.60
CA THR A 43 3.51 22.03 35.74
C THR A 43 4.28 22.49 34.53
N LYS A 44 5.31 21.74 34.13
CA LYS A 44 6.06 22.02 32.93
C LYS A 44 5.12 21.79 31.72
N THR A 45 5.10 22.75 30.78
CA THR A 45 4.25 22.69 29.61
C THR A 45 4.88 21.79 28.54
N GLY A 46 4.05 21.27 27.63
CA GLY A 46 4.46 20.63 26.39
C GLY A 46 4.04 21.45 25.18
N LEU A 47 4.28 20.94 24.00
CA LEU A 47 3.86 21.55 22.74
C LEU A 47 3.28 20.51 21.79
N ILE A 48 2.43 20.97 20.87
CA ILE A 48 1.96 20.17 19.73
C ILE A 48 2.51 20.81 18.45
N PHE A 49 3.24 20.04 17.66
CA PHE A 49 3.60 20.40 16.30
C PHE A 49 2.60 19.80 15.32
N VAL A 50 1.98 20.64 14.52
CA VAL A 50 0.98 20.23 13.50
C VAL A 50 1.49 20.54 12.13
N LYS A 51 1.49 19.53 11.24
CA LYS A 51 1.76 19.71 9.81
C LYS A 51 0.71 18.92 9.01
N THR A 52 0.13 19.55 8.00
CA THR A 52 -0.85 18.92 7.10
C THR A 52 -0.35 18.92 5.66
N GLN A 53 -0.95 18.08 4.85
CA GLN A 53 -0.80 18.12 3.41
C GLN A 53 -2.21 18.15 2.78
N PRO A 54 -2.61 19.24 2.08
CA PRO A 54 -1.86 20.50 1.87
C PRO A 54 -1.67 21.33 3.17
N ASP A 55 -0.72 22.25 3.14
CA ASP A 55 -0.50 23.23 4.21
C ASP A 55 -1.63 24.28 4.27
N GLY A 56 -1.69 25.04 5.36
CA GLY A 56 -2.62 26.15 5.52
C GLY A 56 -3.95 25.80 6.20
N ALA A 57 -4.06 24.62 6.80
CA ALA A 57 -5.25 24.24 7.56
C ALA A 57 -5.40 25.05 8.83
N LYS A 58 -6.61 25.52 9.13
CA LYS A 58 -7.01 26.10 10.40
C LYS A 58 -6.96 25.02 11.49
N ILE A 59 -6.45 25.39 12.65
CA ILE A 59 -6.27 24.49 13.78
C ILE A 59 -7.23 24.88 14.90
N TYR A 60 -8.07 23.95 15.33
CA TYR A 60 -8.91 24.11 16.51
C TYR A 60 -8.41 23.15 17.60
N LEU A 61 -8.11 23.68 18.77
CA LEU A 61 -7.71 22.92 19.95
C LEU A 61 -8.81 23.04 21.01
N ASP A 62 -9.41 21.93 21.43
CA ASP A 62 -10.57 21.90 22.31
C ASP A 62 -11.71 22.86 21.90
N GLY A 63 -11.92 22.96 20.58
CA GLY A 63 -12.93 23.85 19.97
C GLY A 63 -12.51 25.33 19.86
N LYS A 64 -11.32 25.70 20.29
CA LYS A 64 -10.79 27.08 20.15
C LYS A 64 -9.89 27.19 18.94
N LEU A 65 -10.14 28.16 18.08
CA LEU A 65 -9.30 28.46 16.92
C LEU A 65 -7.92 28.98 17.39
N ILE A 66 -6.87 28.34 16.89
CA ILE A 66 -5.50 28.80 17.05
C ILE A 66 -5.21 29.82 15.95
N PRO A 67 -4.48 30.94 16.26
CA PRO A 67 -4.22 32.00 15.26
C PRO A 67 -3.41 31.53 14.07
N GLU A 68 -2.49 30.60 14.25
CA GLU A 68 -1.61 30.06 13.21
C GLU A 68 -2.30 28.93 12.45
N ASN A 69 -2.06 28.88 11.15
CA ASN A 69 -2.42 27.73 10.30
C ASN A 69 -1.28 26.71 10.23
N SER A 70 -1.58 25.48 9.83
CA SER A 70 -0.55 24.47 9.60
C SER A 70 0.42 24.86 8.46
N PRO A 71 1.74 24.59 8.59
CA PRO A 71 2.40 24.01 9.76
C PRO A 71 2.56 25.00 10.92
N ALA A 72 2.25 24.55 12.14
CA ALA A 72 2.33 25.38 13.33
C ALA A 72 2.81 24.61 14.56
N SER A 73 3.36 25.36 15.54
CA SER A 73 3.73 24.83 16.86
C SER A 73 2.89 25.50 17.93
N ILE A 74 2.01 24.74 18.55
CA ILE A 74 1.15 25.23 19.63
C ILE A 74 1.91 24.97 20.94
N GLN A 75 2.41 26.05 21.54
CA GLN A 75 3.27 25.99 22.70
C GLN A 75 2.48 26.19 23.99
N ASP A 76 3.17 25.99 25.11
CA ASP A 76 2.67 26.31 26.45
C ASP A 76 1.41 25.53 26.85
N LEU A 77 1.27 24.29 26.39
CA LEU A 77 0.15 23.45 26.72
C LEU A 77 0.38 22.70 28.06
N VAL A 78 -0.61 22.71 28.93
CA VAL A 78 -0.58 21.91 30.15
C VAL A 78 -0.70 20.43 29.76
N PRO A 79 0.05 19.51 30.39
CA PRO A 79 -0.07 18.08 30.10
C PRO A 79 -1.51 17.57 30.19
N GLY A 80 -1.91 16.78 29.21
CA GLY A 80 -3.26 16.23 29.08
C GLY A 80 -3.64 15.91 27.64
N VAL A 81 -4.80 15.34 27.46
CA VAL A 81 -5.35 14.98 26.14
C VAL A 81 -6.16 16.16 25.61
N TYR A 82 -5.84 16.56 24.37
CA TYR A 82 -6.48 17.65 23.67
C TYR A 82 -7.20 17.14 22.42
N LYS A 83 -8.42 17.61 22.19
CA LYS A 83 -9.14 17.38 20.94
C LYS A 83 -8.68 18.39 19.90
N ILE A 84 -8.26 17.88 18.75
CA ILE A 84 -7.80 18.72 17.66
C ILE A 84 -8.66 18.52 16.40
N VAL A 85 -9.01 19.62 15.75
CA VAL A 85 -9.70 19.63 14.47
C VAL A 85 -8.91 20.49 13.51
N LEU A 86 -8.65 19.97 12.31
CA LEU A 86 -7.94 20.64 11.24
C LEU A 86 -8.88 20.83 10.07
N GLU A 87 -9.06 22.09 9.65
CA GLU A 87 -9.98 22.46 8.60
C GLU A 87 -9.26 23.22 7.48
N LEU A 88 -9.41 22.76 6.26
CA LEU A 88 -8.95 23.44 5.06
C LEU A 88 -10.14 23.60 4.10
N ALA A 89 -10.27 24.77 3.48
CA ALA A 89 -11.34 25.02 2.53
C ALA A 89 -11.37 23.96 1.42
N ARG A 90 -12.56 23.42 1.12
CA ARG A 90 -12.81 22.37 0.12
C ARG A 90 -12.19 21.01 0.43
N HIS A 91 -11.76 20.77 1.68
CA HIS A 91 -11.25 19.48 2.13
C HIS A 91 -12.12 18.93 3.27
N TYR A 92 -12.08 17.61 3.45
CA TYR A 92 -12.67 16.98 4.62
C TYR A 92 -11.89 17.38 5.88
N PRO A 93 -12.59 17.81 6.95
CA PRO A 93 -11.91 18.13 8.20
C PRO A 93 -11.31 16.86 8.82
N TRP A 94 -10.08 16.96 9.30
CA TRP A 94 -9.48 15.92 10.11
C TRP A 94 -9.77 16.17 11.58
N LYS A 95 -10.08 15.10 12.34
CA LYS A 95 -10.36 15.16 13.78
C LYS A 95 -9.58 14.07 14.49
N GLY A 96 -9.00 14.41 15.64
CA GLY A 96 -8.27 13.47 16.45
C GLY A 96 -8.04 13.97 17.86
N GLU A 97 -7.37 13.16 18.66
CA GLU A 97 -6.91 13.50 19.99
C GLU A 97 -5.39 13.38 20.05
N VAL A 98 -4.76 14.24 20.83
CA VAL A 98 -3.32 14.25 21.03
C VAL A 98 -3.01 14.36 22.51
N ASP A 99 -2.14 13.49 22.99
CA ASP A 99 -1.63 13.54 24.35
C ASP A 99 -0.40 14.45 24.42
N VAL A 100 -0.42 15.39 25.35
CA VAL A 100 0.67 16.33 25.59
C VAL A 100 1.33 15.97 26.92
N GLU A 101 2.59 15.59 26.86
CA GLU A 101 3.41 15.30 28.01
C GLU A 101 4.26 16.51 28.41
N ALA A 102 4.58 16.58 29.73
CA ALA A 102 5.40 17.64 30.29
C ALA A 102 6.80 17.71 29.64
N GLY A 103 7.14 18.85 29.06
CA GLY A 103 8.45 19.09 28.44
C GLY A 103 8.73 18.36 27.16
N LYS A 104 7.69 17.72 26.56
CA LYS A 104 7.82 17.01 25.28
C LYS A 104 7.04 17.70 24.15
N ALA A 105 7.42 17.36 22.92
CA ALA A 105 6.71 17.75 21.72
C ALA A 105 5.91 16.57 21.18
N SER A 106 4.59 16.71 21.11
CA SER A 106 3.71 15.79 20.41
C SER A 106 3.63 16.20 18.94
N ARG A 107 3.83 15.25 17.99
CA ARG A 107 3.93 15.54 16.56
C ARG A 107 2.77 14.96 15.81
N LEU A 108 2.10 15.82 15.04
CA LEU A 108 1.06 15.50 14.07
C LEU A 108 1.54 15.94 12.67
N ASP A 109 2.50 15.21 12.10
CA ASP A 109 3.20 15.60 10.86
C ASP A 109 2.87 14.71 9.64
N LYS A 110 1.97 13.73 9.80
CA LYS A 110 1.53 12.83 8.72
C LYS A 110 0.05 12.99 8.36
N ILE A 111 -0.50 14.17 8.55
CA ILE A 111 -1.93 14.40 8.30
C ILE A 111 -2.15 14.83 6.87
N ILE A 112 -2.97 14.05 6.14
CA ILE A 112 -3.40 14.34 4.78
C ILE A 112 -4.85 14.77 4.82
N LEU A 113 -5.15 15.93 4.21
CA LEU A 113 -6.51 16.45 4.05
C LEU A 113 -6.99 16.17 2.64
N PHE A 114 -7.96 15.28 2.50
CA PHE A 114 -8.52 14.91 1.20
C PHE A 114 -9.53 15.96 0.71
N PRO A 115 -9.54 16.28 -0.60
CA PRO A 115 -10.48 17.24 -1.16
C PRO A 115 -11.91 16.70 -1.12
N LEU A 116 -12.89 17.57 -0.83
CA LEU A 116 -14.34 17.25 -0.88
C LEU A 116 -14.79 16.83 -2.29
N ARG A 117 -14.15 17.36 -3.31
CA ARG A 117 -14.43 17.07 -4.71
C ARG A 117 -13.13 16.75 -5.41
N PRO A 118 -12.69 15.48 -5.41
CA PRO A 118 -11.53 15.06 -6.19
C PRO A 118 -11.83 15.25 -7.68
N ASN A 119 -10.79 15.51 -8.46
CA ASN A 119 -10.92 15.60 -9.92
C ASN A 119 -11.15 14.20 -10.47
N LEU A 120 -12.39 13.91 -10.86
CA LEU A 120 -12.77 12.68 -11.54
C LEU A 120 -12.85 12.95 -13.03
N GLN A 121 -12.00 12.27 -13.81
CA GLN A 121 -11.99 12.35 -15.26
C GLN A 121 -12.35 11.00 -15.86
N GLN A 122 -13.35 10.97 -16.75
CA GLN A 122 -13.61 9.83 -17.59
C GLN A 122 -12.62 9.83 -18.76
N LEU A 123 -11.81 8.77 -18.87
CA LEU A 123 -10.76 8.68 -19.90
C LEU A 123 -11.29 8.17 -21.23
N ASN A 124 -12.25 7.23 -21.23
CA ASN A 124 -12.79 6.65 -22.46
C ASN A 124 -14.30 6.38 -22.35
N ARG A 125 -14.91 5.96 -23.45
CA ARG A 125 -16.32 5.54 -23.52
C ARG A 125 -16.48 4.08 -23.93
N GLU A 126 -15.37 3.38 -24.16
CA GLU A 126 -15.37 1.98 -24.55
C GLU A 126 -15.82 1.10 -23.39
N LYS A 127 -16.51 0.01 -23.72
CA LYS A 127 -16.98 -0.96 -22.74
C LYS A 127 -15.88 -1.99 -22.52
N PHE A 128 -15.60 -2.27 -21.27
CA PHE A 128 -14.68 -3.33 -20.87
C PHE A 128 -15.09 -3.89 -19.50
N SER A 129 -14.63 -5.07 -19.18
CA SER A 129 -14.92 -5.74 -17.90
C SER A 129 -13.82 -5.53 -16.89
N THR A 130 -12.57 -5.50 -17.35
CA THR A 130 -11.39 -5.33 -16.48
C THR A 130 -10.24 -4.71 -17.28
N PHE A 131 -9.25 -4.16 -16.57
CA PHE A 131 -8.09 -3.53 -17.20
C PHE A 131 -6.79 -3.83 -16.44
N ARG A 132 -5.66 -3.61 -17.12
CA ARG A 132 -4.31 -3.61 -16.58
C ARG A 132 -3.57 -2.38 -17.06
N ILE A 133 -2.76 -1.79 -16.20
CA ILE A 133 -1.98 -0.58 -16.52
C ILE A 133 -0.49 -0.93 -16.54
N ASP A 134 0.15 -0.62 -17.66
CA ASP A 134 1.61 -0.60 -17.78
C ASP A 134 2.11 0.83 -17.64
N THR A 135 2.61 1.18 -16.46
CA THR A 135 3.08 2.53 -16.15
C THR A 135 4.39 2.87 -16.84
N GLU A 136 5.20 1.89 -17.22
CA GLU A 136 6.48 2.13 -17.90
C GLU A 136 6.30 2.45 -19.36
N ARG A 137 5.49 1.67 -20.08
CA ARG A 137 5.16 1.93 -21.49
C ARG A 137 4.05 2.95 -21.66
N LYS A 138 3.38 3.34 -20.59
CA LYS A 138 2.22 4.26 -20.61
C LYS A 138 1.10 3.74 -21.51
N VAL A 139 0.79 2.46 -21.37
CA VAL A 139 -0.33 1.81 -22.05
C VAL A 139 -1.30 1.19 -21.07
N ILE A 140 -2.55 1.08 -21.49
CA ILE A 140 -3.61 0.42 -20.76
C ILE A 140 -4.12 -0.74 -21.61
N TYR A 141 -4.20 -1.92 -21.04
CA TYR A 141 -4.83 -3.09 -21.62
C TYR A 141 -6.22 -3.26 -21.04
N TYR A 142 -7.19 -3.58 -21.87
CA TYR A 142 -8.58 -3.79 -21.48
C TYR A 142 -9.05 -5.15 -21.98
N LEU A 143 -9.84 -5.81 -21.15
CA LEU A 143 -10.50 -7.05 -21.53
C LEU A 143 -12.02 -6.85 -21.51
N ASP A 144 -12.64 -7.01 -22.65
CA ASP A 144 -14.10 -7.13 -22.78
C ASP A 144 -14.49 -8.61 -22.72
N GLN A 145 -15.02 -9.03 -21.59
CA GLN A 145 -15.45 -10.43 -21.40
C GLN A 145 -16.71 -10.78 -22.20
N VAL A 146 -17.50 -9.81 -22.57
CA VAL A 146 -18.73 -10.02 -23.38
C VAL A 146 -18.37 -10.28 -24.83
N ASN A 147 -17.57 -9.40 -25.42
CA ASN A 147 -17.15 -9.50 -26.81
C ASN A 147 -15.91 -10.37 -27.00
N LYS A 148 -15.31 -10.85 -25.90
CA LYS A 148 -14.09 -11.69 -25.92
C LYS A 148 -12.92 -11.03 -26.63
N THR A 149 -12.77 -9.72 -26.46
CA THR A 149 -11.75 -8.92 -27.15
C THR A 149 -10.83 -8.27 -26.13
N VAL A 150 -9.54 -8.26 -26.44
CA VAL A 150 -8.51 -7.53 -25.72
C VAL A 150 -8.13 -6.30 -26.51
N TYR A 151 -8.19 -5.15 -25.86
CA TYR A 151 -7.83 -3.85 -26.42
C TYR A 151 -6.59 -3.30 -25.75
N ARG A 152 -5.89 -2.41 -26.45
CA ARG A 152 -4.80 -1.60 -25.91
C ARG A 152 -5.05 -0.13 -26.25
N SER A 153 -4.68 0.78 -25.35
CA SER A 153 -4.67 2.22 -25.61
C SER A 153 -3.44 2.89 -25.00
N ASN A 154 -3.19 4.13 -25.38
CA ASN A 154 -2.28 4.99 -24.64
C ASN A 154 -2.80 5.26 -23.21
N PHE A 155 -1.94 5.84 -22.36
CA PHE A 155 -2.27 6.13 -20.97
C PHE A 155 -3.39 7.19 -20.79
N ASP A 156 -3.59 8.04 -21.80
CA ASP A 156 -4.69 9.01 -21.88
C ASP A 156 -5.96 8.44 -22.53
N ALA A 157 -5.99 7.11 -22.75
CA ALA A 157 -7.04 6.38 -23.44
C ALA A 157 -7.27 6.80 -24.91
N SER A 158 -6.27 7.37 -25.55
CA SER A 158 -6.23 7.55 -27.00
C SER A 158 -5.67 6.31 -27.72
N ASN A 159 -5.82 6.25 -29.05
CA ASN A 159 -5.31 5.17 -29.90
C ASN A 159 -5.76 3.78 -29.41
N PHE A 160 -7.08 3.61 -29.32
CA PHE A 160 -7.68 2.33 -28.98
C PHE A 160 -7.52 1.35 -30.15
N GLU A 161 -6.93 0.19 -29.86
CA GLU A 161 -6.72 -0.85 -30.86
C GLU A 161 -7.04 -2.24 -30.35
N ASP A 162 -7.59 -3.08 -31.21
CA ASP A 162 -7.83 -4.49 -30.91
C ASP A 162 -6.53 -5.25 -31.05
N ILE A 163 -6.11 -5.95 -30.01
CA ILE A 163 -4.88 -6.74 -30.04
C ILE A 163 -5.14 -8.24 -30.10
N ALA A 164 -6.31 -8.70 -29.65
CA ALA A 164 -6.69 -10.10 -29.75
C ALA A 164 -8.19 -10.31 -29.60
N SER A 165 -8.70 -11.36 -30.26
CA SER A 165 -10.05 -11.87 -30.05
C SER A 165 -9.97 -13.32 -29.58
N LEU A 166 -10.73 -13.64 -28.53
CA LEU A 166 -10.88 -14.99 -27.99
C LEU A 166 -12.12 -15.65 -28.60
N PRO A 167 -12.18 -17.00 -28.64
CA PRO A 167 -13.39 -17.71 -29.03
C PRO A 167 -14.57 -17.35 -28.10
N GLN A 168 -15.79 -17.30 -28.65
CA GLN A 168 -16.99 -16.97 -27.87
C GLN A 168 -17.27 -17.94 -26.73
N ASN A 169 -16.86 -19.20 -26.88
CA ASN A 169 -16.97 -20.25 -25.86
C ASN A 169 -15.88 -20.19 -24.79
N PHE A 170 -14.92 -19.25 -24.87
CA PHE A 170 -13.89 -19.06 -23.85
C PHE A 170 -14.49 -18.37 -22.60
N THR A 171 -15.15 -19.16 -21.75
CA THR A 171 -15.92 -18.67 -20.59
C THR A 171 -16.00 -19.75 -19.51
N PRO A 172 -15.99 -19.39 -18.20
CA PRO A 172 -15.76 -18.04 -17.67
C PRO A 172 -14.33 -17.57 -17.93
N ILE A 173 -14.01 -16.28 -17.71
CA ILE A 173 -12.64 -15.80 -17.64
C ILE A 173 -12.28 -15.62 -16.17
N ASN A 174 -11.38 -16.47 -15.68
CA ASN A 174 -11.00 -16.50 -14.26
C ASN A 174 -9.85 -15.53 -13.95
N GLY A 175 -8.97 -15.31 -14.93
CA GLY A 175 -7.88 -14.37 -14.77
C GLY A 175 -7.10 -14.11 -16.06
N TRP A 176 -6.23 -13.12 -16.01
CA TRP A 176 -5.34 -12.76 -17.10
C TRP A 176 -4.19 -11.89 -16.60
N GLU A 177 -3.04 -11.98 -17.28
CA GLU A 177 -1.87 -11.20 -16.93
C GLU A 177 -1.00 -10.95 -18.15
N VAL A 178 -0.38 -9.77 -18.22
CA VAL A 178 0.62 -9.41 -19.23
C VAL A 178 1.99 -9.86 -18.75
N SER A 179 2.77 -10.50 -19.63
CA SER A 179 4.15 -10.91 -19.33
C SER A 179 5.05 -9.73 -18.95
N ALA A 180 6.06 -9.95 -18.13
CA ALA A 180 6.95 -8.87 -17.68
C ALA A 180 7.76 -8.26 -18.85
N ASP A 181 8.07 -9.05 -19.91
CA ASP A 181 8.63 -8.54 -21.15
C ASP A 181 7.64 -7.77 -22.03
N ARG A 182 6.34 -7.79 -21.67
CA ARG A 182 5.24 -7.06 -22.31
C ARG A 182 5.00 -7.40 -23.77
N ARG A 183 5.36 -8.62 -24.15
CA ARG A 183 5.17 -9.14 -25.52
C ARG A 183 3.98 -10.07 -25.63
N LYS A 184 3.48 -10.54 -24.49
CA LYS A 184 2.42 -11.55 -24.42
C LYS A 184 1.46 -11.24 -23.30
N LEU A 185 0.29 -11.82 -23.36
CA LEU A 185 -0.58 -12.01 -22.22
C LEU A 185 -1.12 -13.42 -22.20
N PHE A 186 -1.46 -13.92 -21.02
CA PHE A 186 -2.33 -15.08 -20.91
C PHE A 186 -3.71 -14.67 -20.40
N ILE A 187 -4.70 -15.44 -20.78
CA ILE A 187 -6.06 -15.41 -20.25
C ILE A 187 -6.42 -16.86 -19.95
N PHE A 188 -7.05 -17.16 -18.83
CA PHE A 188 -7.43 -18.54 -18.51
C PHE A 188 -8.86 -18.65 -18.01
N ASN A 189 -9.42 -19.85 -18.20
CA ASN A 189 -10.65 -20.33 -17.61
C ASN A 189 -10.38 -21.64 -16.84
N ASP A 190 -11.44 -22.34 -16.43
CA ASP A 190 -11.32 -23.58 -15.65
C ASP A 190 -10.50 -24.66 -16.37
N HIS A 191 -10.52 -24.72 -17.72
CA HIS A 191 -9.95 -25.84 -18.46
C HIS A 191 -8.98 -25.45 -19.58
N GLN A 192 -8.71 -24.16 -19.74
CA GLN A 192 -7.89 -23.70 -20.87
C GLN A 192 -7.15 -22.42 -20.54
N ILE A 193 -5.94 -22.32 -21.03
CA ILE A 193 -5.14 -21.09 -21.03
C ILE A 193 -4.95 -20.65 -22.48
N SER A 194 -5.26 -19.40 -22.78
CA SER A 194 -4.96 -18.75 -24.07
C SER A 194 -3.77 -17.81 -23.90
N VAL A 195 -2.73 -17.98 -24.70
CA VAL A 195 -1.59 -17.07 -24.75
C VAL A 195 -1.66 -16.26 -26.04
N VAL A 196 -1.70 -14.95 -25.89
CA VAL A 196 -1.78 -13.97 -26.98
C VAL A 196 -0.44 -13.25 -27.12
N PHE A 197 0.06 -13.14 -28.33
CA PHE A 197 1.32 -12.46 -28.66
C PHE A 197 0.99 -11.09 -29.27
N PHE A 198 1.66 -10.03 -28.81
CA PHE A 198 1.38 -8.64 -29.23
C PHE A 198 2.14 -8.23 -30.49
N ASP A 199 3.29 -8.83 -30.75
CA ASP A 199 4.15 -8.50 -31.89
C ASP A 199 4.50 -9.76 -32.70
N ASN A 200 4.23 -9.72 -33.97
CA ASN A 200 4.62 -10.78 -34.95
C ASN A 200 6.12 -10.69 -35.32
N GLN A 201 6.86 -9.75 -34.76
CA GLN A 201 8.28 -9.50 -35.05
C GLN A 201 9.17 -10.15 -33.97
N GLY A 202 9.30 -11.44 -33.99
CA GLY A 202 10.22 -12.10 -33.13
C GLY A 202 11.04 -13.19 -33.82
N ASP A 203 12.31 -13.25 -33.55
CA ASP A 203 13.29 -14.26 -33.96
C ASP A 203 12.92 -15.72 -33.61
N TYR A 204 11.72 -15.99 -33.10
CA TYR A 204 11.29 -17.28 -32.56
C TYR A 204 10.05 -17.89 -33.18
N GLY A 205 9.54 -17.38 -34.33
CA GLY A 205 8.44 -18.01 -35.03
C GLY A 205 7.15 -18.16 -34.22
N TYR A 206 6.79 -17.13 -33.44
CA TYR A 206 5.52 -17.11 -32.71
C TYR A 206 4.34 -17.10 -33.68
N PRO A 207 3.28 -17.85 -33.39
CA PRO A 207 2.12 -17.90 -34.27
C PRO A 207 1.37 -16.56 -34.29
N ASP A 208 0.81 -16.21 -35.44
CA ASP A 208 -0.07 -15.03 -35.63
C ASP A 208 -1.43 -15.17 -34.91
N PHE A 209 -1.66 -16.27 -34.23
CA PHE A 209 -2.92 -16.59 -33.54
C PHE A 209 -2.67 -16.97 -32.10
N PRO A 210 -3.67 -16.83 -31.21
CA PRO A 210 -3.56 -17.26 -29.82
C PRO A 210 -3.20 -18.74 -29.70
N VAL A 211 -2.27 -19.07 -28.80
CA VAL A 211 -1.92 -20.44 -28.44
C VAL A 211 -2.87 -20.89 -27.34
N TYR A 212 -3.46 -22.06 -27.51
CA TYR A 212 -4.33 -22.67 -26.51
C TYR A 212 -3.63 -23.86 -25.86
N LEU A 213 -3.68 -23.88 -24.52
CA LEU A 213 -3.17 -24.97 -23.68
C LEU A 213 -4.38 -25.55 -22.94
N ASP A 214 -4.72 -26.80 -23.23
CA ASP A 214 -5.93 -27.45 -22.73
C ASP A 214 -5.64 -28.28 -21.47
N TYR A 215 -6.54 -28.19 -20.50
CA TYR A 215 -6.53 -28.92 -19.23
C TYR A 215 -7.83 -29.71 -19.05
N PRO A 216 -8.10 -30.73 -19.85
CA PRO A 216 -9.42 -31.41 -19.87
C PRO A 216 -9.72 -32.25 -18.64
N GLN A 217 -8.72 -32.57 -17.80
CA GLN A 217 -8.84 -33.45 -16.63
C GLN A 217 -8.59 -32.75 -15.30
N GLU A 218 -8.26 -31.48 -15.32
CA GLU A 218 -7.91 -30.68 -14.16
C GLU A 218 -8.48 -29.28 -14.30
N ASP A 219 -8.91 -28.70 -13.19
CA ASP A 219 -9.38 -27.32 -13.16
C ASP A 219 -8.21 -26.37 -12.91
N VAL A 220 -8.03 -25.41 -13.81
CA VAL A 220 -7.01 -24.36 -13.66
C VAL A 220 -7.50 -23.35 -12.64
N ILE A 221 -6.79 -23.24 -11.52
CA ILE A 221 -7.11 -22.35 -10.40
C ILE A 221 -6.39 -21.02 -10.56
N ASN A 222 -5.09 -21.05 -10.91
CA ASN A 222 -4.29 -19.84 -11.11
C ASN A 222 -3.14 -20.08 -12.09
N VAL A 223 -2.66 -18.99 -12.69
CA VAL A 223 -1.54 -19.02 -13.65
C VAL A 223 -0.61 -17.84 -13.37
N PHE A 224 0.70 -18.07 -13.48
CA PHE A 224 1.73 -17.05 -13.33
C PHE A 224 2.71 -17.13 -14.49
N TRP A 225 3.23 -15.99 -14.94
CA TRP A 225 4.41 -15.97 -15.80
C TRP A 225 5.64 -16.37 -14.98
N TYR A 226 6.38 -17.38 -15.45
CA TYR A 226 7.72 -17.63 -14.93
C TYR A 226 8.65 -16.46 -15.31
N SER A 227 9.74 -16.27 -14.58
CA SER A 227 10.66 -15.12 -14.73
C SER A 227 11.26 -14.97 -16.12
N ASP A 228 11.35 -16.05 -16.89
CA ASP A 228 11.85 -16.04 -18.28
C ASP A 228 10.81 -15.51 -19.31
N ASN A 229 9.59 -15.24 -18.90
CA ASN A 229 8.46 -14.82 -19.74
C ASN A 229 8.10 -15.81 -20.86
N TYR A 230 8.57 -17.03 -20.78
CA TYR A 230 8.30 -18.08 -21.78
C TYR A 230 7.54 -19.26 -21.18
N HIS A 231 7.83 -19.61 -19.94
CA HIS A 231 7.11 -20.62 -19.22
C HIS A 231 5.97 -20.03 -18.37
N LEU A 232 4.96 -20.85 -18.14
CA LEU A 232 3.84 -20.59 -17.25
C LEU A 232 3.90 -21.58 -16.07
N ILE A 233 3.74 -21.04 -14.87
CA ILE A 233 3.45 -21.84 -13.67
C ILE A 233 1.93 -21.95 -13.58
N VAL A 234 1.40 -23.15 -13.60
CA VAL A 234 -0.04 -23.43 -13.60
C VAL A 234 -0.39 -24.16 -12.32
N LEU A 235 -1.26 -23.58 -11.54
CA LEU A 235 -1.90 -24.22 -10.41
C LEU A 235 -3.22 -24.82 -10.86
N THR A 236 -3.34 -26.14 -10.71
CA THR A 236 -4.60 -26.84 -10.93
C THR A 236 -5.19 -27.33 -9.60
N ASP A 237 -6.36 -27.94 -9.64
CA ASP A 237 -6.98 -28.61 -8.50
C ASP A 237 -6.16 -29.82 -8.00
N LYS A 238 -5.23 -30.34 -8.82
CA LYS A 238 -4.44 -31.56 -8.51
C LYS A 238 -2.93 -31.32 -8.46
N HIS A 239 -2.41 -30.36 -9.24
CA HIS A 239 -0.97 -30.21 -9.39
C HIS A 239 -0.53 -28.76 -9.43
N ILE A 240 0.74 -28.54 -9.09
CA ILE A 240 1.53 -27.38 -9.54
C ILE A 240 2.36 -27.85 -10.71
N GLN A 241 2.20 -27.18 -11.85
CA GLN A 241 2.79 -27.57 -13.13
C GLN A 241 3.58 -26.42 -13.73
N VAL A 242 4.52 -26.73 -14.60
CA VAL A 242 5.17 -25.77 -15.50
C VAL A 242 4.94 -26.20 -16.95
N THR A 243 4.60 -25.24 -17.80
CA THR A 243 4.41 -25.48 -19.23
C THR A 243 5.01 -24.34 -20.06
N GLU A 244 5.38 -24.62 -21.29
CA GLU A 244 5.85 -23.59 -22.23
C GLU A 244 4.67 -22.88 -22.91
N SER A 245 4.83 -21.59 -23.22
CA SER A 245 3.81 -20.78 -23.92
C SER A 245 3.83 -21.02 -25.45
N ARG A 246 3.91 -22.27 -25.90
CA ARG A 246 3.92 -22.66 -27.33
C ARG A 246 2.87 -23.70 -27.66
N PRO A 247 2.48 -23.86 -28.94
CA PRO A 247 1.54 -24.89 -29.37
C PRO A 247 2.00 -26.28 -28.96
N GLN A 248 1.07 -27.12 -28.52
CA GLN A 248 1.30 -28.54 -28.15
C GLN A 248 2.32 -28.73 -27.02
N ALA A 249 2.58 -27.70 -26.21
CA ALA A 249 3.38 -27.83 -25.02
C ALA A 249 2.71 -28.83 -24.04
N LYS A 250 3.53 -29.67 -23.43
CA LYS A 250 3.06 -30.61 -22.40
C LYS A 250 3.45 -30.10 -21.03
N PRO A 251 2.50 -30.00 -20.08
CA PRO A 251 2.81 -29.61 -18.73
C PRO A 251 3.70 -30.64 -18.04
N ILE A 252 4.58 -30.16 -17.19
CA ILE A 252 5.44 -30.96 -16.30
C ILE A 252 4.89 -30.79 -14.88
N ASN A 253 4.46 -31.90 -14.25
CA ASN A 253 4.01 -31.89 -12.87
C ASN A 253 5.20 -31.71 -11.93
N LEU A 254 5.21 -30.65 -11.13
CA LEU A 254 6.24 -30.41 -10.13
C LEU A 254 5.81 -30.92 -8.76
N VAL A 255 4.57 -30.67 -8.38
CA VAL A 255 4.02 -31.03 -7.06
C VAL A 255 2.59 -31.54 -7.25
N GLU A 256 2.26 -32.65 -6.57
CA GLU A 256 0.89 -33.15 -6.44
C GLU A 256 0.23 -32.49 -5.22
N LEU A 257 -0.97 -31.95 -5.40
CA LEU A 257 -1.75 -31.29 -4.36
C LEU A 257 -2.80 -32.26 -3.78
N ASN A 258 -2.86 -32.33 -2.47
CA ASN A 258 -3.73 -33.27 -1.78
C ASN A 258 -5.15 -32.77 -1.53
N LYS A 259 -5.48 -31.50 -1.92
CA LYS A 259 -6.81 -30.90 -1.68
C LYS A 259 -7.01 -29.59 -2.44
N GLU A 260 -8.28 -29.31 -2.77
CA GLU A 260 -8.74 -28.04 -3.33
C GLU A 260 -8.39 -26.83 -2.44
N GLY A 261 -8.08 -25.70 -3.07
CA GLY A 261 -7.99 -24.39 -2.42
C GLY A 261 -6.64 -24.05 -1.79
N ALA A 262 -5.53 -24.40 -2.45
CA ALA A 262 -4.22 -23.91 -2.06
C ALA A 262 -4.09 -22.40 -2.36
N ASP A 263 -3.76 -21.60 -1.34
CA ASP A 263 -3.26 -20.25 -1.57
C ASP A 263 -1.85 -20.34 -2.15
N VAL A 264 -1.59 -19.56 -3.20
CA VAL A 264 -0.30 -19.59 -3.91
C VAL A 264 0.20 -18.17 -4.14
N PHE A 265 1.48 -17.97 -3.91
CA PHE A 265 2.19 -16.74 -4.21
C PHE A 265 3.51 -17.07 -4.92
N TYR A 266 3.74 -16.45 -6.07
CA TYR A 266 4.99 -16.59 -6.80
C TYR A 266 5.84 -15.31 -6.70
N ASP A 267 7.07 -15.46 -6.23
CA ASP A 267 8.08 -14.41 -6.23
C ASP A 267 8.96 -14.54 -7.50
N ALA A 268 8.64 -13.71 -8.50
CA ALA A 268 9.36 -13.72 -9.79
C ALA A 268 10.79 -13.19 -9.72
N LYS A 269 11.24 -12.58 -8.60
CA LYS A 269 12.61 -12.11 -8.45
C LYS A 269 13.54 -13.23 -7.99
N GLU A 270 13.01 -14.09 -7.12
CA GLU A 270 13.77 -15.19 -6.52
C GLU A 270 13.44 -16.54 -7.18
N ASP A 271 12.49 -16.57 -8.11
CA ASP A 271 11.93 -17.79 -8.72
C ASP A 271 11.43 -18.80 -7.67
N VAL A 272 10.74 -18.31 -6.67
CA VAL A 272 10.23 -19.10 -5.55
C VAL A 272 8.71 -19.07 -5.51
N LEU A 273 8.10 -20.24 -5.42
CA LEU A 273 6.68 -20.41 -5.21
C LEU A 273 6.41 -20.77 -3.75
N TYR A 274 5.51 -20.03 -3.12
CA TYR A 274 4.97 -20.34 -1.81
C TYR A 274 3.53 -20.82 -1.96
N PHE A 275 3.18 -21.93 -1.31
CA PHE A 275 1.81 -22.44 -1.37
C PHE A 275 1.37 -23.08 -0.07
N SER A 276 0.06 -23.03 0.20
CA SER A 276 -0.53 -23.74 1.32
C SER A 276 -0.90 -25.16 0.92
N GLY A 277 -0.60 -26.12 1.76
CA GLY A 277 -1.00 -27.52 1.56
C GLY A 277 -1.66 -28.07 2.81
N SER A 278 -2.73 -28.84 2.61
CA SER A 278 -3.48 -29.44 3.70
C SER A 278 -2.85 -30.75 4.16
N GLN A 279 -2.62 -30.87 5.46
CA GLN A 279 -2.16 -32.11 6.09
C GLN A 279 -3.17 -32.63 7.13
N ARG A 280 -3.20 -33.92 7.32
CA ARG A 280 -4.04 -34.58 8.33
C ARG A 280 -3.23 -34.85 9.60
N SER A 281 -3.69 -34.28 10.72
CA SER A 281 -3.10 -34.55 12.03
C SER A 281 -3.41 -35.97 12.50
N SER A 282 -2.66 -36.51 13.47
CA SER A 282 -2.86 -37.77 14.11
C SER A 282 -4.25 -37.93 14.78
N ASN A 283 -4.88 -36.82 15.16
CA ASN A 283 -6.24 -36.78 15.72
C ASN A 283 -7.35 -36.70 14.66
N GLY A 284 -6.99 -36.73 13.35
CA GLY A 284 -7.93 -36.68 12.24
C GLY A 284 -8.33 -35.28 11.76
N SER A 285 -7.92 -34.21 12.44
CA SER A 285 -8.16 -32.84 11.98
C SER A 285 -7.23 -32.45 10.84
N PHE A 286 -7.71 -31.58 9.93
CA PHE A 286 -6.88 -31.02 8.87
C PHE A 286 -6.33 -29.65 9.31
N TYR A 287 -5.09 -29.36 8.92
CA TYR A 287 -4.44 -28.09 9.08
C TYR A 287 -3.60 -27.76 7.85
N ASN A 288 -3.43 -26.48 7.56
CA ASN A 288 -2.65 -26.02 6.42
C ASN A 288 -1.22 -25.71 6.86
N ASN A 289 -0.26 -26.22 6.11
CA ASN A 289 1.14 -25.84 6.20
C ASN A 289 1.51 -24.93 5.03
N LEU A 290 2.50 -24.07 5.24
CA LEU A 290 3.11 -23.28 4.18
C LEU A 290 4.31 -24.04 3.63
N TYR A 291 4.36 -24.19 2.33
CA TYR A 291 5.46 -24.80 1.59
C TYR A 291 6.17 -23.77 0.73
N ARG A 292 7.45 -23.99 0.51
CA ARG A 292 8.31 -23.23 -0.40
C ARG A 292 8.84 -24.17 -1.47
N LEU A 293 8.65 -23.82 -2.73
CA LEU A 293 9.20 -24.51 -3.89
C LEU A 293 10.16 -23.58 -4.61
N ASP A 294 11.44 -23.92 -4.62
CA ASP A 294 12.46 -23.18 -5.37
C ASP A 294 12.46 -23.65 -6.82
N LEU A 295 12.21 -22.73 -7.72
CA LEU A 295 12.16 -22.93 -9.17
C LEU A 295 13.38 -22.32 -9.86
N SER A 296 14.30 -21.72 -9.10
CA SER A 296 15.47 -21.07 -9.68
C SER A 296 16.36 -22.10 -10.40
N THR A 297 16.71 -21.77 -11.63
CA THR A 297 17.66 -22.57 -12.44
C THR A 297 19.11 -22.16 -12.23
N ASN A 298 19.38 -21.23 -11.31
CA ASN A 298 20.73 -20.78 -10.99
C ASN A 298 21.47 -21.86 -10.18
N PHE A 299 22.45 -22.52 -10.78
CA PHE A 299 23.33 -23.50 -10.14
C PHE A 299 23.97 -23.04 -8.83
N LEU A 300 24.16 -21.74 -8.63
CA LEU A 300 24.69 -21.14 -7.40
C LEU A 300 23.73 -21.26 -6.19
N SER A 301 22.44 -21.38 -6.42
CA SER A 301 21.47 -21.62 -5.34
C SER A 301 21.45 -23.07 -4.88
N LEU A 302 21.68 -24.02 -5.78
CA LEU A 302 21.83 -25.44 -5.45
C LEU A 302 23.09 -25.70 -4.61
N GLU A 303 24.22 -25.04 -4.89
CA GLU A 303 25.42 -25.12 -4.05
C GLU A 303 25.21 -24.60 -2.63
N ARG A 304 24.39 -23.56 -2.44
CA ARG A 304 24.02 -23.02 -1.12
C ARG A 304 23.14 -23.98 -0.33
N LEU A 305 22.21 -24.68 -0.98
CA LEU A 305 21.36 -25.69 -0.34
C LEU A 305 22.17 -26.94 0.04
N MET A 306 23.06 -27.41 -0.85
CA MET A 306 23.93 -28.56 -0.58
C MET A 306 24.95 -28.28 0.52
N LYS A 307 25.43 -27.04 0.68
CA LYS A 307 26.31 -26.63 1.79
C LYS A 307 25.62 -26.62 3.15
N LYS A 308 24.31 -26.39 3.18
CA LYS A 308 23.53 -26.38 4.42
C LYS A 308 23.22 -27.80 4.95
N GLU A 309 23.12 -28.79 4.07
CA GLU A 309 22.91 -30.22 4.44
C GLU A 309 24.20 -30.91 4.89
N THR A 310 25.36 -30.34 4.62
CA THR A 310 26.67 -30.88 5.06
C THR A 310 27.17 -30.30 6.38
N ASP A 311 26.52 -29.24 6.89
CA ASP A 311 26.86 -28.58 8.16
C ASP A 311 25.85 -28.89 9.31
N GLU A 312 24.88 -29.79 9.11
CA GLU A 312 24.04 -30.44 10.12
C GLU A 312 24.48 -31.93 10.30
#